data_baf2ea04a67d9764606f85783d5c7b8c
#
_entry.id   baf2ea04a67d9764606f85783d5c7b8c
#
_cell.length_a   1.000
_cell.length_b   1.000
_cell.length_c   1.000
_cell.angle_alpha   90.00
_cell.angle_beta   90.00
_cell.angle_gamma   90.00
#
_symmetry.space_group_name_H-M   'P 1'
#
loop_
_entity.id
_entity.type
_entity.pdbx_description
1 polymer ?
#
loop_
_entity_poly.entity_id
_entity_poly.type
_entity_poly.pdbx_seq_one_letter_code
_entity_poly.pdbx_strand_id
1 'polypeptide(L)'
;MVFKHITEALIITLLLTISEPCYPKNNLLLINLETNVDSRVLPSDSLSKSITLTRNIIIENYFQFLDSLVAKYDSLTPYKLSEHLLVRANPWIITALQNTDYYRMKARDLFIYDQKKMIVLPKGESIIIPDVSDAEKILNSFNNTTIDINIPEFKLRIYENHEMLYEFPIRVGKNEKKYLEMSGRIQDLRTKTGVGKIVKHIRNPRYINPVNNHEYDVTVRDDDKVTKLPQIPFIETELNGQRYGQLIHPTTNPVTLGKPASNGCIGTKEADAWVIYYYAPINTKINVRYNLTINDGNGENINLQDIYQYNKLTN
;
A
#
# COMPACT_ATOMS: atom_id res chain seq x y z
N MET A 1 -57.19 -31.79 17.48
CA MET A 1 -56.37 -33.03 17.52
C MET A 1 -54.95 -32.58 17.25
N VAL A 2 -54.23 -32.11 18.24
CA VAL A 2 -53.36 -32.70 19.24
C VAL A 2 -52.33 -33.68 18.59
N PHE A 3 -51.11 -33.22 18.50
CA PHE A 3 -49.95 -33.94 19.07
C PHE A 3 -48.71 -33.01 19.12
N LYS A 4 -48.32 -32.68 20.37
CA LYS A 4 -47.01 -32.16 20.78
C LYS A 4 -45.99 -33.29 20.68
N HIS A 5 -44.82 -33.04 20.21
CA HIS A 5 -43.62 -33.78 20.63
C HIS A 5 -42.52 -32.82 21.06
N ILE A 6 -42.24 -32.92 22.34
CA ILE A 6 -41.08 -32.38 23.03
C ILE A 6 -39.94 -33.38 22.81
N THR A 7 -38.78 -32.95 22.43
CA THR A 7 -37.54 -33.72 22.51
C THR A 7 -36.48 -32.89 23.26
N GLU A 8 -36.08 -33.48 24.37
CA GLU A 8 -35.14 -32.95 25.37
C GLU A 8 -33.71 -32.88 24.79
N ALA A 9 -33.03 -31.82 25.19
CA ALA A 9 -31.60 -31.63 24.93
C ALA A 9 -30.79 -32.41 25.98
N LEU A 10 -29.96 -33.32 25.54
CA LEU A 10 -29.01 -34.03 26.40
C LEU A 10 -27.70 -33.26 26.44
N ILE A 11 -27.38 -32.64 27.56
CA ILE A 11 -26.08 -31.99 27.84
C ILE A 11 -25.14 -33.07 28.36
N ILE A 12 -24.12 -33.44 27.54
CA ILE A 12 -23.01 -34.28 27.98
C ILE A 12 -21.87 -33.36 28.41
N THR A 13 -21.65 -33.25 29.70
CA THR A 13 -20.48 -32.59 30.29
C THR A 13 -19.33 -33.59 30.32
N LEU A 14 -18.33 -33.41 29.46
CA LEU A 14 -17.09 -34.18 29.47
C LEU A 14 -16.07 -33.52 30.38
N LEU A 15 -15.85 -34.09 31.57
CA LEU A 15 -14.78 -33.74 32.50
C LEU A 15 -13.47 -34.36 31.99
N LEU A 16 -12.57 -33.54 31.45
CA LEU A 16 -11.18 -33.89 31.18
C LEU A 16 -10.35 -33.59 32.43
N THR A 17 -9.95 -34.64 33.14
CA THR A 17 -8.93 -34.60 34.19
C THR A 17 -7.56 -34.45 33.54
N ILE A 18 -6.90 -33.32 33.81
CA ILE A 18 -5.50 -33.09 33.39
C ILE A 18 -4.60 -33.69 34.49
N SER A 19 -3.90 -34.78 34.13
CA SER A 19 -2.83 -35.32 34.97
C SER A 19 -1.53 -34.57 34.70
N GLU A 20 -0.97 -33.96 35.72
CA GLU A 20 0.35 -33.35 35.69
C GLU A 20 1.46 -34.41 35.60
N PRO A 21 2.49 -34.22 34.77
CA PRO A 21 3.66 -35.10 34.80
C PRO A 21 4.62 -34.67 35.93
N CYS A 22 4.91 -35.63 36.77
CA CYS A 22 5.89 -35.56 37.87
C CYS A 22 7.31 -35.46 37.31
N TYR A 23 8.02 -34.37 37.56
CA TYR A 23 9.45 -34.26 37.27
C TYR A 23 10.30 -34.70 38.48
N PRO A 24 11.34 -35.52 38.30
CA PRO A 24 12.26 -35.87 39.41
C PRO A 24 13.22 -34.70 39.67
N LYS A 25 13.34 -34.37 40.95
CA LYS A 25 14.38 -33.46 41.46
C LYS A 25 15.76 -34.13 41.30
N ASN A 26 16.58 -33.60 40.42
CA ASN A 26 17.99 -33.95 40.39
C ASN A 26 18.84 -32.80 40.88
N ASN A 27 19.75 -33.17 41.78
CA ASN A 27 20.70 -32.34 42.50
C ASN A 27 21.58 -31.47 41.57
N LEU A 28 21.70 -30.20 41.93
CA LEU A 28 22.72 -29.30 41.38
C LEU A 28 24.11 -29.79 41.79
N LEU A 29 24.90 -30.25 40.83
CA LEU A 29 26.36 -30.20 40.90
C LEU A 29 26.81 -28.90 40.21
N LEU A 30 27.31 -27.96 40.99
CA LEU A 30 27.99 -26.78 40.47
C LEU A 30 29.33 -27.20 39.89
N ILE A 31 29.37 -27.35 38.57
CA ILE A 31 30.65 -27.43 37.84
C ILE A 31 30.92 -26.00 37.32
N ASN A 32 31.89 -25.33 37.94
CA ASN A 32 32.48 -24.11 37.37
C ASN A 32 33.22 -24.51 36.10
N LEU A 33 32.60 -24.33 34.97
CA LEU A 33 33.26 -24.30 33.67
C LEU A 33 33.48 -22.81 33.34
N GLU A 34 34.71 -22.34 33.62
CA GLU A 34 35.24 -21.17 32.95
C GLU A 34 35.29 -21.48 31.45
N THR A 35 34.21 -21.24 30.73
CA THR A 35 34.28 -21.15 29.29
C THR A 35 34.81 -19.77 28.92
N ASN A 36 36.09 -19.73 28.56
CA ASN A 36 36.62 -18.69 27.67
C ASN A 36 35.70 -18.64 26.44
N VAL A 37 34.69 -17.80 26.50
CA VAL A 37 33.93 -17.39 25.32
C VAL A 37 34.90 -16.48 24.58
N ASP A 38 35.61 -17.08 23.63
CA ASP A 38 36.27 -16.37 22.56
C ASP A 38 35.19 -15.51 21.88
N SER A 39 35.11 -14.25 22.31
CA SER A 39 34.27 -13.25 21.69
C SER A 39 34.79 -13.02 20.25
N ARG A 40 34.43 -13.92 19.37
CA ARG A 40 34.48 -13.62 17.93
C ARG A 40 33.55 -12.42 17.74
N VAL A 41 34.15 -11.26 17.80
CA VAL A 41 33.60 -10.02 17.28
C VAL A 41 33.15 -10.35 15.85
N LEU A 42 31.86 -10.55 15.67
CA LEU A 42 31.27 -10.55 14.32
C LEU A 42 31.69 -9.22 13.71
N PRO A 43 32.25 -9.19 12.49
CA PRO A 43 32.63 -7.94 11.88
C PRO A 43 31.34 -7.11 11.69
N SER A 44 31.20 -6.07 12.51
CA SER A 44 30.06 -5.17 12.56
C SER A 44 30.13 -4.08 11.49
N ASP A 45 30.76 -4.34 10.36
CA ASP A 45 30.78 -3.40 9.24
C ASP A 45 30.54 -4.15 7.94
N SER A 46 29.29 -4.56 7.70
CA SER A 46 28.86 -4.79 6.34
C SER A 46 28.65 -3.42 5.68
N LEU A 47 29.72 -2.89 5.09
CA LEU A 47 29.64 -1.67 4.27
C LEU A 47 28.48 -1.78 3.28
N SER A 48 27.71 -0.71 3.18
CA SER A 48 26.70 -0.59 2.14
C SER A 48 27.33 -0.87 0.76
N LYS A 49 26.73 -1.78 -0.01
CA LYS A 49 27.23 -2.14 -1.33
C LYS A 49 26.62 -1.25 -2.38
N SER A 50 27.45 -0.55 -3.15
CA SER A 50 27.00 0.26 -4.29
C SER A 50 27.06 -0.55 -5.60
N ILE A 51 26.05 -0.43 -6.44
CA ILE A 51 25.92 -1.10 -7.74
C ILE A 51 25.71 -0.04 -8.79
N THR A 52 26.69 0.20 -9.64
CA THR A 52 26.58 1.14 -10.76
C THR A 52 25.80 0.52 -11.93
N LEU A 53 24.82 1.25 -12.44
CA LEU A 53 23.98 0.84 -13.56
C LEU A 53 24.79 0.86 -14.87
N THR A 54 24.85 -0.27 -15.56
CA THR A 54 25.57 -0.41 -16.84
C THR A 54 24.75 -0.03 -18.06
N ARG A 55 23.43 0.12 -17.90
CA ARG A 55 22.48 0.49 -18.93
C ARG A 55 21.31 1.30 -18.38
N ASN A 56 20.61 2.02 -19.25
CA ASN A 56 19.34 2.66 -18.89
C ASN A 56 18.26 1.61 -18.65
N ILE A 57 17.43 1.83 -17.62
CA ILE A 57 16.23 1.04 -17.34
C ILE A 57 15.00 1.93 -17.54
N ILE A 58 14.08 1.47 -18.38
CA ILE A 58 12.80 2.14 -18.63
C ILE A 58 11.71 1.56 -17.71
N ILE A 59 10.59 2.26 -17.55
CA ILE A 59 9.45 1.85 -16.69
C ILE A 59 9.00 0.42 -17.02
N GLU A 60 8.87 0.08 -18.31
CA GLU A 60 8.41 -1.24 -18.76
C GLU A 60 9.22 -2.40 -18.17
N ASN A 61 10.54 -2.21 -17.98
CA ASN A 61 11.46 -3.23 -17.46
C ASN A 61 11.85 -3.01 -15.99
N TYR A 62 11.33 -1.97 -15.36
CA TYR A 62 11.74 -1.51 -14.04
C TYR A 62 11.57 -2.59 -12.95
N PHE A 63 10.38 -3.17 -12.82
CA PHE A 63 10.12 -4.19 -11.82
C PHE A 63 10.93 -5.46 -12.04
N GLN A 64 11.06 -5.92 -13.30
CA GLN A 64 11.87 -7.09 -13.63
C GLN A 64 13.34 -6.86 -13.25
N PHE A 65 13.85 -5.66 -13.48
CA PHE A 65 15.20 -5.29 -13.10
C PHE A 65 15.38 -5.31 -11.57
N LEU A 66 14.48 -4.70 -10.81
CA LEU A 66 14.54 -4.73 -9.34
C LEU A 66 14.41 -6.15 -8.78
N ASP A 67 13.50 -6.97 -9.32
CA ASP A 67 13.37 -8.38 -8.93
C ASP A 67 14.68 -9.14 -9.14
N SER A 68 15.40 -8.86 -10.25
CA SER A 68 16.71 -9.47 -10.51
C SER A 68 17.78 -9.03 -9.51
N LEU A 69 17.77 -7.77 -9.09
CA LEU A 69 18.68 -7.27 -8.04
C LEU A 69 18.36 -7.92 -6.69
N VAL A 70 17.08 -7.93 -6.30
CA VAL A 70 16.65 -8.56 -5.04
C VAL A 70 17.05 -10.03 -5.04
N ALA A 71 16.74 -10.79 -6.09
CA ALA A 71 17.10 -12.21 -6.18
C ALA A 71 18.64 -12.44 -6.07
N LYS A 72 19.43 -11.53 -6.63
CA LYS A 72 20.91 -11.64 -6.60
C LYS A 72 21.50 -11.32 -5.22
N TYR A 73 20.92 -10.36 -4.50
CA TYR A 73 21.55 -9.82 -3.28
C TYR A 73 20.86 -10.25 -1.99
N ASP A 74 19.63 -10.77 -1.99
CA ASP A 74 18.91 -11.22 -0.80
C ASP A 74 19.70 -12.24 0.04
N SER A 75 20.33 -13.21 -0.63
CA SER A 75 21.16 -14.22 0.06
C SER A 75 22.51 -13.70 0.57
N LEU A 76 22.89 -12.49 0.19
CA LEU A 76 24.15 -11.83 0.57
C LEU A 76 23.96 -10.80 1.68
N THR A 77 22.72 -10.60 2.14
CA THR A 77 22.36 -9.71 3.25
C THR A 77 21.88 -10.52 4.44
N PRO A 78 22.16 -10.09 5.68
CA PRO A 78 21.66 -10.78 6.89
C PRO A 78 20.19 -10.46 7.20
N TYR A 79 19.53 -9.69 6.37
CA TYR A 79 18.13 -9.31 6.46
C TYR A 79 17.41 -9.68 5.15
N LYS A 80 16.08 -9.75 5.18
CA LYS A 80 15.27 -10.00 3.99
C LYS A 80 15.27 -8.76 3.10
N LEU A 81 15.96 -8.82 1.97
CA LEU A 81 15.94 -7.76 0.97
C LEU A 81 14.61 -7.82 0.19
N SER A 82 14.00 -6.68 0.00
CA SER A 82 12.78 -6.53 -0.81
C SER A 82 12.91 -5.33 -1.75
N GLU A 83 12.08 -5.29 -2.78
CA GLU A 83 11.98 -4.14 -3.67
C GLU A 83 11.74 -2.83 -2.89
N HIS A 84 10.77 -2.87 -1.95
CA HIS A 84 10.44 -1.70 -1.13
C HIS A 84 11.63 -1.24 -0.27
N LEU A 85 12.33 -2.18 0.38
CA LEU A 85 13.52 -1.86 1.17
C LEU A 85 14.60 -1.24 0.30
N LEU A 86 14.87 -1.85 -0.86
CA LEU A 86 15.89 -1.36 -1.80
C LEU A 86 15.57 0.06 -2.29
N VAL A 87 14.32 0.34 -2.67
CA VAL A 87 13.93 1.65 -3.19
C VAL A 87 13.86 2.70 -2.07
N ARG A 88 13.43 2.33 -0.86
CA ARG A 88 13.46 3.25 0.29
C ARG A 88 14.89 3.61 0.73
N ALA A 89 15.85 2.71 0.54
CA ALA A 89 17.28 3.01 0.71
C ALA A 89 17.85 3.91 -0.41
N ASN A 90 17.11 4.09 -1.52
CA ASN A 90 17.49 4.87 -2.68
C ASN A 90 16.36 5.85 -3.08
N PRO A 91 16.06 6.89 -2.26
CA PRO A 91 14.88 7.74 -2.46
C PRO A 91 14.86 8.50 -3.78
N TRP A 92 16.03 8.69 -4.42
CA TRP A 92 16.13 9.27 -5.76
C TRP A 92 15.33 8.48 -6.80
N ILE A 93 15.15 7.17 -6.62
CA ILE A 93 14.34 6.31 -7.50
C ILE A 93 12.88 6.75 -7.45
N ILE A 94 12.35 7.01 -6.25
CA ILE A 94 10.96 7.49 -6.10
C ILE A 94 10.80 8.83 -6.81
N THR A 95 11.78 9.74 -6.67
CA THR A 95 11.78 11.03 -7.36
C THR A 95 11.83 10.86 -8.89
N ALA A 96 12.65 9.93 -9.39
CA ALA A 96 12.71 9.63 -10.83
C ALA A 96 11.36 9.11 -11.36
N LEU A 97 10.70 8.20 -10.62
CA LEU A 97 9.37 7.68 -10.94
C LEU A 97 8.29 8.77 -10.89
N GLN A 98 8.30 9.63 -9.88
CA GLN A 98 7.38 10.78 -9.80
C GLN A 98 7.51 11.72 -11.00
N ASN A 99 8.73 11.89 -11.52
CA ASN A 99 9.01 12.75 -12.67
C ASN A 99 8.48 12.19 -13.99
N THR A 100 7.98 10.94 -14.01
CA THR A 100 7.30 10.35 -15.17
C THR A 100 5.83 10.71 -15.25
N ASP A 101 5.25 11.37 -14.24
CA ASP A 101 3.87 11.84 -14.23
C ASP A 101 3.61 12.75 -15.45
N TYR A 102 2.56 12.45 -16.20
CA TYR A 102 2.20 13.17 -17.42
C TYR A 102 2.09 14.68 -17.22
N TYR A 103 1.43 15.11 -16.14
CA TYR A 103 1.20 16.53 -15.87
C TYR A 103 2.44 17.24 -15.36
N ARG A 104 3.35 16.55 -14.68
CA ARG A 104 4.68 17.07 -14.38
C ARG A 104 5.53 17.25 -15.63
N MET A 105 5.42 16.31 -16.59
CA MET A 105 6.10 16.43 -17.90
C MET A 105 5.51 17.58 -18.70
N LYS A 106 4.18 17.67 -18.78
CA LYS A 106 3.47 18.77 -19.45
C LYS A 106 3.87 20.14 -18.89
N ALA A 107 4.03 20.28 -17.57
CA ALA A 107 4.48 21.53 -16.94
C ALA A 107 5.92 21.92 -17.34
N ARG A 108 6.66 21.03 -17.99
CA ARG A 108 8.01 21.25 -18.56
C ARG A 108 7.97 21.32 -20.09
N ASP A 109 6.79 21.49 -20.69
CA ASP A 109 6.56 21.52 -22.14
C ASP A 109 6.97 20.20 -22.86
N LEU A 110 6.92 19.08 -22.14
CA LEU A 110 7.26 17.76 -22.68
C LEU A 110 5.98 16.91 -22.84
N PHE A 111 5.75 16.44 -24.07
CA PHE A 111 4.69 15.49 -24.36
C PHE A 111 5.24 14.08 -24.50
N ILE A 112 4.72 13.16 -23.71
CA ILE A 112 5.06 11.73 -23.76
C ILE A 112 3.80 10.92 -24.02
N TYR A 113 3.74 10.26 -25.17
CA TYR A 113 2.65 9.38 -25.54
C TYR A 113 2.63 8.09 -24.72
N ASP A 114 3.80 7.49 -24.49
CA ASP A 114 3.97 6.22 -23.78
C ASP A 114 4.98 6.35 -22.63
N GLN A 115 4.48 6.55 -21.42
CA GLN A 115 5.32 6.68 -20.21
C GLN A 115 6.15 5.42 -19.93
N LYS A 116 5.73 4.23 -20.41
CA LYS A 116 6.47 2.98 -20.22
C LYS A 116 7.86 3.01 -20.85
N LYS A 117 8.07 3.87 -21.84
CA LYS A 117 9.35 4.05 -22.54
C LYS A 117 10.29 5.06 -21.86
N MET A 118 9.85 5.74 -20.79
CA MET A 118 10.68 6.69 -20.07
C MET A 118 11.77 5.98 -19.26
N ILE A 119 12.99 6.53 -19.29
CA ILE A 119 14.11 6.07 -18.47
C ILE A 119 13.85 6.53 -17.02
N VAL A 120 13.89 5.60 -16.08
CA VAL A 120 13.73 5.87 -14.65
C VAL A 120 14.99 5.55 -13.85
N LEU A 121 15.84 4.65 -14.35
CA LEU A 121 17.14 4.39 -13.77
C LEU A 121 18.19 4.61 -14.88
N PRO A 122 18.86 5.77 -14.92
CA PRO A 122 19.85 6.09 -15.94
C PRO A 122 21.13 5.27 -15.78
N LYS A 123 21.79 4.95 -16.90
CA LYS A 123 23.14 4.40 -16.91
C LYS A 123 24.10 5.33 -16.16
N GLY A 124 24.96 4.77 -15.33
CA GLY A 124 25.94 5.49 -14.52
C GLY A 124 25.48 5.82 -13.11
N GLU A 125 24.17 5.84 -12.86
CA GLU A 125 23.63 5.98 -11.51
C GLU A 125 23.96 4.74 -10.66
N SER A 126 23.97 4.91 -9.34
CA SER A 126 24.30 3.86 -8.39
C SER A 126 23.10 3.53 -7.48
N ILE A 127 22.85 2.23 -7.31
CA ILE A 127 21.90 1.68 -6.35
C ILE A 127 22.66 1.16 -5.16
N ILE A 128 22.28 1.60 -3.98
CA ILE A 128 22.87 1.19 -2.70
C ILE A 128 22.05 0.02 -2.13
N ILE A 129 22.71 -1.10 -1.86
CA ILE A 129 22.19 -2.12 -0.96
C ILE A 129 22.50 -1.62 0.46
N PRO A 130 21.49 -1.34 1.30
CA PRO A 130 21.71 -0.74 2.61
C PRO A 130 22.53 -1.68 3.52
N ASP A 131 23.27 -1.11 4.44
CA ASP A 131 23.84 -1.89 5.54
C ASP A 131 22.74 -2.36 6.52
N VAL A 132 23.14 -3.14 7.54
CA VAL A 132 22.18 -3.70 8.52
C VAL A 132 21.44 -2.60 9.26
N SER A 133 22.15 -1.57 9.72
CA SER A 133 21.57 -0.48 10.50
C SER A 133 20.52 0.30 9.70
N ASP A 134 20.82 0.62 8.46
CA ASP A 134 19.90 1.36 7.60
C ASP A 134 18.73 0.48 7.15
N ALA A 135 18.96 -0.81 6.89
CA ALA A 135 17.90 -1.76 6.60
C ALA A 135 16.92 -1.89 7.78
N GLU A 136 17.43 -2.04 9.01
CA GLU A 136 16.62 -2.13 10.23
C GLU A 136 15.78 -0.86 10.46
N LYS A 137 16.34 0.33 10.25
CA LYS A 137 15.60 1.59 10.33
C LYS A 137 14.44 1.63 9.35
N ILE A 138 14.68 1.24 8.08
CA ILE A 138 13.64 1.23 7.04
C ILE A 138 12.57 0.18 7.35
N LEU A 139 12.96 -1.04 7.76
CA LEU A 139 12.02 -2.10 8.14
C LEU A 139 11.18 -1.69 9.35
N ASN A 140 11.78 -1.01 10.33
CA ASN A 140 11.04 -0.45 11.45
C ASN A 140 10.05 0.63 11.00
N SER A 141 10.45 1.50 10.07
CA SER A 141 9.54 2.49 9.46
C SER A 141 8.34 1.80 8.80
N PHE A 142 8.53 0.70 8.06
CA PHE A 142 7.42 -0.04 7.45
C PHE A 142 6.41 -0.56 8.49
N ASN A 143 6.89 -1.06 9.63
CA ASN A 143 6.04 -1.56 10.70
C ASN A 143 5.22 -0.44 11.38
N ASN A 144 5.73 0.79 11.35
CA ASN A 144 5.14 1.98 11.97
C ASN A 144 4.46 2.91 10.97
N THR A 145 4.37 2.50 9.70
CA THR A 145 3.66 3.25 8.66
C THR A 145 2.15 3.00 8.76
N THR A 146 1.38 4.06 8.64
CA THR A 146 -0.08 4.02 8.52
C THR A 146 -0.57 4.96 7.43
N ILE A 147 -1.63 4.55 6.72
CA ILE A 147 -2.36 5.39 5.78
C ILE A 147 -3.67 5.81 6.42
N ASP A 148 -3.94 7.12 6.46
CA ASP A 148 -5.23 7.67 6.87
C ASP A 148 -5.90 8.35 5.66
N ILE A 149 -7.17 8.00 5.42
CA ILE A 149 -7.98 8.58 4.35
C ILE A 149 -9.26 9.12 4.95
N ASN A 150 -9.47 10.45 4.84
CA ASN A 150 -10.74 11.05 5.17
C ASN A 150 -11.52 11.38 3.89
N ILE A 151 -12.58 10.62 3.62
CA ILE A 151 -13.35 10.69 2.38
C ILE A 151 -13.93 12.09 2.14
N PRO A 152 -14.64 12.76 3.09
CA PRO A 152 -15.19 14.10 2.87
C PRO A 152 -14.15 15.19 2.70
N GLU A 153 -12.92 14.95 3.17
CA GLU A 153 -11.80 15.87 3.04
C GLU A 153 -11.07 15.71 1.70
N PHE A 154 -11.30 14.58 1.01
CA PHE A 154 -10.59 14.18 -0.22
C PHE A 154 -9.08 14.14 -0.04
N LYS A 155 -8.62 13.64 1.12
CA LYS A 155 -7.21 13.55 1.45
C LYS A 155 -6.79 12.15 1.87
N LEU A 156 -5.60 11.77 1.41
CA LEU A 156 -4.85 10.60 1.85
C LEU A 156 -3.57 11.08 2.51
N ARG A 157 -3.28 10.60 3.71
CA ARG A 157 -2.07 10.92 4.46
C ARG A 157 -1.27 9.66 4.74
N ILE A 158 0.05 9.80 4.72
CA ILE A 158 0.99 8.76 5.15
C ILE A 158 1.68 9.25 6.40
N TYR A 159 1.61 8.44 7.45
CA TYR A 159 2.29 8.67 8.72
C TYR A 159 3.35 7.60 8.93
N GLU A 160 4.51 7.97 9.45
CA GLU A 160 5.51 7.07 10.03
C GLU A 160 5.80 7.52 11.47
N ASN A 161 5.78 6.59 12.43
CA ASN A 161 5.98 6.90 13.86
C ASN A 161 5.08 8.05 14.38
N HIS A 162 3.83 8.13 13.88
CA HIS A 162 2.86 9.20 14.17
C HIS A 162 3.19 10.58 13.54
N GLU A 163 4.30 10.72 12.84
CA GLU A 163 4.61 11.90 12.05
C GLU A 163 3.97 11.83 10.67
N MET A 164 3.33 12.92 10.23
CA MET A 164 2.77 13.02 8.89
C MET A 164 3.88 13.32 7.89
N LEU A 165 4.19 12.34 7.02
CA LEU A 165 5.20 12.51 5.98
C LEU A 165 4.64 13.10 4.69
N TYR A 166 3.41 12.71 4.33
CA TYR A 166 2.77 13.11 3.07
C TYR A 166 1.28 13.32 3.25
N GLU A 167 0.76 14.30 2.51
CA GLU A 167 -0.66 14.52 2.31
C GLU A 167 -0.93 14.67 0.81
N PHE A 168 -1.87 13.89 0.28
CA PHE A 168 -2.20 13.86 -1.14
C PHE A 168 -3.69 14.13 -1.36
N PRO A 169 -4.06 14.94 -2.38
CA PRO A 169 -5.42 15.05 -2.83
C PRO A 169 -5.85 13.75 -3.51
N ILE A 170 -7.08 13.31 -3.23
CA ILE A 170 -7.65 12.10 -3.83
C ILE A 170 -9.01 12.38 -4.46
N ARG A 171 -9.44 11.49 -5.36
CA ARG A 171 -10.86 11.34 -5.70
C ARG A 171 -11.40 10.07 -5.06
N VAL A 172 -12.69 10.07 -4.79
CA VAL A 172 -13.39 8.96 -4.13
C VAL A 172 -14.61 8.51 -4.94
N GLY A 173 -15.27 7.45 -4.49
CA GLY A 173 -16.47 6.93 -5.12
C GLY A 173 -17.63 7.90 -5.15
N LYS A 174 -18.49 7.78 -6.16
CA LYS A 174 -19.73 8.56 -6.31
C LYS A 174 -20.78 8.13 -5.29
N ASN A 175 -21.64 9.04 -4.88
CA ASN A 175 -22.86 8.72 -4.14
C ASN A 175 -23.95 8.20 -5.10
N GLU A 176 -23.73 7.01 -5.64
CA GLU A 176 -24.56 6.40 -6.67
C GLU A 176 -24.57 4.88 -6.53
N LYS A 177 -25.65 4.23 -6.90
CA LYS A 177 -25.73 2.79 -7.16
C LYS A 177 -25.84 2.54 -8.66
N LYS A 178 -24.99 1.66 -9.19
CA LYS A 178 -24.93 1.39 -10.62
C LYS A 178 -24.69 -0.09 -10.90
N TYR A 179 -25.30 -0.61 -11.96
CA TYR A 179 -24.96 -1.93 -12.46
C TYR A 179 -23.54 -1.89 -13.06
N LEU A 180 -22.70 -2.82 -12.60
CA LEU A 180 -21.35 -3.00 -13.13
C LEU A 180 -21.24 -4.38 -13.77
N GLU A 181 -20.98 -4.42 -15.07
CA GLU A 181 -20.87 -5.67 -15.82
C GLU A 181 -19.75 -6.56 -15.29
N MET A 182 -18.62 -5.97 -14.85
CA MET A 182 -17.50 -6.69 -14.23
C MET A 182 -17.93 -7.52 -13.00
N SER A 183 -18.94 -7.09 -12.24
CA SER A 183 -19.42 -7.80 -11.06
C SER A 183 -20.78 -8.49 -11.27
N GLY A 184 -21.45 -8.26 -12.41
CA GLY A 184 -22.74 -8.82 -12.75
C GLY A 184 -23.90 -8.36 -11.85
N ARG A 185 -23.74 -7.25 -11.11
CA ARG A 185 -24.74 -6.77 -10.15
C ARG A 185 -24.70 -5.26 -9.94
N ILE A 186 -25.76 -4.73 -9.32
CA ILE A 186 -25.78 -3.33 -8.86
C ILE A 186 -24.82 -3.19 -7.68
N GLN A 187 -23.86 -2.28 -7.82
CA GLN A 187 -22.88 -1.94 -6.80
C GLN A 187 -23.14 -0.55 -6.24
N ASP A 188 -22.92 -0.39 -4.96
CA ASP A 188 -22.79 0.90 -4.31
C ASP A 188 -21.40 1.45 -4.60
N LEU A 189 -21.34 2.56 -5.35
CA LEU A 189 -20.11 3.17 -5.83
C LEU A 189 -19.40 4.04 -4.78
N ARG A 190 -19.96 4.20 -3.58
CA ARG A 190 -19.30 4.94 -2.50
C ARG A 190 -18.04 4.21 -2.05
N THR A 191 -16.97 4.95 -1.80
CA THR A 191 -15.75 4.40 -1.18
C THR A 191 -16.09 3.84 0.19
N LYS A 192 -15.68 2.61 0.45
CA LYS A 192 -15.94 1.91 1.72
C LYS A 192 -15.04 2.44 2.81
N THR A 193 -15.59 2.60 4.00
CA THR A 193 -14.86 2.97 5.22
C THR A 193 -14.48 1.73 6.02
N GLY A 194 -13.48 1.86 6.87
CA GLY A 194 -13.05 0.82 7.79
C GLY A 194 -11.57 0.89 8.10
N VAL A 195 -11.16 0.07 9.05
CA VAL A 195 -9.76 -0.14 9.41
C VAL A 195 -9.29 -1.45 8.79
N GLY A 196 -8.07 -1.47 8.28
CA GLY A 196 -7.54 -2.67 7.63
C GLY A 196 -6.08 -2.54 7.24
N LYS A 197 -5.73 -3.13 6.12
CA LYS A 197 -4.35 -3.19 5.63
C LYS A 197 -4.27 -3.27 4.10
N ILE A 198 -3.09 -2.99 3.58
CA ILE A 198 -2.72 -3.27 2.19
C ILE A 198 -2.49 -4.79 2.05
N VAL A 199 -3.16 -5.42 1.08
CA VAL A 199 -3.11 -6.89 0.91
C VAL A 199 -2.52 -7.34 -0.41
N LYS A 200 -2.45 -6.44 -1.40
CA LYS A 200 -1.88 -6.78 -2.70
C LYS A 200 -1.37 -5.56 -3.44
N HIS A 201 -0.26 -5.73 -4.14
CA HIS A 201 0.25 -4.81 -5.15
C HIS A 201 0.09 -5.42 -6.54
N ILE A 202 -0.48 -4.66 -7.47
CA ILE A 202 -0.65 -5.06 -8.87
C ILE A 202 0.31 -4.19 -9.69
N ARG A 203 1.54 -4.67 -9.90
CA ARG A 203 2.63 -3.92 -10.57
C ARG A 203 2.38 -3.68 -12.06
N ASN A 204 1.68 -4.61 -12.71
CA ASN A 204 1.28 -4.50 -14.12
C ASN A 204 -0.25 -4.49 -14.22
N PRO A 205 -0.91 -3.35 -13.92
CA PRO A 205 -2.36 -3.28 -13.93
C PRO A 205 -2.93 -3.36 -15.34
N ARG A 206 -4.03 -4.10 -15.48
CA ARG A 206 -4.92 -4.02 -16.63
C ARG A 206 -6.01 -2.98 -16.33
N TYR A 207 -6.22 -2.09 -17.27
CA TYR A 207 -7.22 -1.03 -17.12
C TYR A 207 -8.55 -1.49 -17.74
N ILE A 208 -9.47 -1.91 -16.88
CA ILE A 208 -10.78 -2.41 -17.28
C ILE A 208 -11.86 -1.46 -16.79
N ASN A 209 -12.78 -1.06 -17.69
CA ASN A 209 -13.95 -0.31 -17.29
C ASN A 209 -14.97 -1.25 -16.61
N PRO A 210 -15.25 -1.08 -15.32
CA PRO A 210 -16.14 -1.98 -14.61
C PRO A 210 -17.60 -1.90 -15.11
N VAL A 211 -17.98 -0.84 -15.84
CA VAL A 211 -19.35 -0.65 -16.32
C VAL A 211 -19.68 -1.56 -17.51
N ASN A 212 -18.72 -1.77 -18.42
CA ASN A 212 -18.91 -2.54 -19.66
C ASN A 212 -17.83 -3.62 -19.87
N ASN A 213 -17.01 -3.89 -18.86
CA ASN A 213 -15.93 -4.88 -18.86
C ASN A 213 -14.93 -4.73 -20.02
N HIS A 214 -14.84 -3.55 -20.63
CA HIS A 214 -13.91 -3.26 -21.72
C HIS A 214 -12.52 -2.91 -21.20
N GLU A 215 -11.48 -3.50 -21.79
CA GLU A 215 -10.08 -3.21 -21.49
C GLU A 215 -9.55 -2.08 -22.37
N TYR A 216 -8.79 -1.17 -21.75
CA TYR A 216 -8.17 -0.04 -22.45
C TYR A 216 -6.65 -0.11 -22.37
N ASP A 217 -6.00 0.38 -23.39
CA ASP A 217 -4.57 0.64 -23.42
C ASP A 217 -4.22 2.14 -23.59
N VAL A 218 -5.23 2.94 -23.93
CA VAL A 218 -5.12 4.40 -24.13
C VAL A 218 -6.16 5.15 -23.31
N THR A 219 -5.91 6.43 -23.07
CA THR A 219 -6.82 7.36 -22.39
C THR A 219 -6.77 8.74 -23.04
N VAL A 220 -7.87 9.47 -22.92
CA VAL A 220 -7.91 10.91 -23.18
C VAL A 220 -7.61 11.63 -21.87
N ARG A 221 -6.62 12.51 -21.86
CA ARG A 221 -6.22 13.33 -20.72
C ARG A 221 -7.11 14.55 -20.56
N ASP A 222 -7.03 15.27 -19.43
CA ASP A 222 -7.78 16.50 -19.16
C ASP A 222 -7.49 17.64 -20.17
N ASP A 223 -6.44 17.51 -20.98
CA ASP A 223 -6.04 18.48 -22.02
C ASP A 223 -6.32 17.96 -23.44
N ASP A 224 -7.23 17.00 -23.57
CA ASP A 224 -7.64 16.36 -24.82
C ASP A 224 -6.56 15.58 -25.56
N LYS A 225 -5.37 15.40 -24.95
CA LYS A 225 -4.32 14.57 -25.51
C LYS A 225 -4.59 13.10 -25.25
N VAL A 226 -4.37 12.27 -26.29
CA VAL A 226 -4.42 10.81 -26.16
C VAL A 226 -3.05 10.30 -25.77
N THR A 227 -2.97 9.46 -24.73
CA THR A 227 -1.74 8.78 -24.32
C THR A 227 -2.02 7.33 -24.02
N LYS A 228 -0.98 6.48 -24.01
CA LYS A 228 -1.08 5.16 -23.41
C LYS A 228 -1.32 5.28 -21.90
N LEU A 229 -1.98 4.26 -21.34
CA LEU A 229 -2.17 4.15 -19.90
C LEU A 229 -0.85 3.82 -19.20
N PRO A 230 -0.53 4.47 -18.06
CA PRO A 230 0.74 4.31 -17.37
C PRO A 230 0.86 2.95 -16.70
N GLN A 231 2.08 2.46 -16.55
CA GLN A 231 2.39 1.27 -15.75
C GLN A 231 2.76 1.69 -14.32
N ILE A 232 1.76 2.09 -13.56
CA ILE A 232 1.90 2.48 -12.15
C ILE A 232 1.11 1.47 -11.30
N PRO A 233 1.69 0.94 -10.21
CA PRO A 233 1.03 -0.09 -9.42
C PRO A 233 -0.32 0.32 -8.86
N PHE A 234 -1.26 -0.64 -8.85
CA PHE A 234 -2.49 -0.53 -8.07
C PHE A 234 -2.31 -1.23 -6.72
N ILE A 235 -2.90 -0.66 -5.68
CA ILE A 235 -2.77 -1.11 -4.30
C ILE A 235 -4.15 -1.55 -3.82
N GLU A 236 -4.31 -2.85 -3.51
CA GLU A 236 -5.57 -3.40 -3.02
C GLU A 236 -5.62 -3.34 -1.49
N THR A 237 -6.78 -2.92 -0.98
CA THR A 237 -7.05 -2.80 0.45
C THR A 237 -8.00 -3.89 0.93
N GLU A 238 -7.78 -4.35 2.16
CA GLU A 238 -8.73 -5.10 2.97
C GLU A 238 -9.20 -4.20 4.10
N LEU A 239 -10.50 -4.05 4.30
CA LEU A 239 -11.10 -3.22 5.35
C LEU A 239 -12.06 -4.09 6.15
N ASN A 240 -11.96 -4.03 7.49
CA ASN A 240 -12.80 -4.80 8.42
C ASN A 240 -12.81 -6.31 8.10
N GLY A 241 -11.67 -6.85 7.67
CA GLY A 241 -11.51 -8.25 7.28
C GLY A 241 -12.12 -8.61 5.91
N GLN A 242 -12.55 -7.63 5.11
CA GLN A 242 -13.17 -7.87 3.80
C GLN A 242 -12.41 -7.19 2.66
N ARG A 243 -12.24 -7.90 1.56
CA ARG A 243 -11.67 -7.41 0.31
C ARG A 243 -12.83 -6.97 -0.59
N TYR A 244 -13.06 -5.66 -0.66
CA TYR A 244 -14.14 -5.08 -1.49
C TYR A 244 -13.74 -4.88 -2.95
N GLY A 245 -12.50 -5.20 -3.33
CA GLY A 245 -11.94 -4.82 -4.62
C GLY A 245 -11.65 -3.31 -4.72
N GLN A 246 -11.65 -2.60 -3.59
CA GLN A 246 -11.29 -1.20 -3.52
C GLN A 246 -9.79 -1.03 -3.67
N LEU A 247 -9.39 -0.21 -4.64
CA LEU A 247 -8.00 0.03 -4.97
C LEU A 247 -7.63 1.49 -4.70
N ILE A 248 -6.38 1.72 -4.32
CA ILE A 248 -5.70 3.00 -4.46
C ILE A 248 -4.91 2.93 -5.76
N HIS A 249 -5.15 3.85 -6.70
CA HIS A 249 -4.53 3.81 -8.01
C HIS A 249 -4.45 5.21 -8.65
N PRO A 250 -3.55 5.44 -9.63
CA PRO A 250 -3.47 6.73 -10.31
C PRO A 250 -4.73 7.04 -11.11
N THR A 251 -5.06 8.33 -11.21
CA THR A 251 -6.02 8.83 -12.20
C THR A 251 -5.28 9.53 -13.34
N THR A 252 -5.72 9.29 -14.56
CA THR A 252 -5.22 10.00 -15.74
C THR A 252 -5.89 11.37 -15.92
N ASN A 253 -6.88 11.70 -15.08
CA ASN A 253 -7.66 12.94 -15.14
C ASN A 253 -7.68 13.61 -13.75
N PRO A 254 -6.60 14.34 -13.37
CA PRO A 254 -6.46 14.96 -12.06
C PRO A 254 -7.47 16.08 -11.77
N VAL A 255 -8.18 16.62 -12.78
CA VAL A 255 -9.30 17.53 -12.58
C VAL A 255 -10.45 16.92 -11.74
N THR A 256 -10.46 15.59 -11.60
CA THR A 256 -11.41 14.85 -10.76
C THR A 256 -10.98 14.69 -9.30
N LEU A 257 -9.76 15.08 -8.95
CA LEU A 257 -9.31 15.11 -7.55
C LEU A 257 -10.13 16.13 -6.75
N GLY A 258 -10.37 15.84 -5.48
CA GLY A 258 -11.27 16.63 -4.64
C GLY A 258 -12.75 16.43 -4.95
N LYS A 259 -13.12 15.37 -5.70
CA LYS A 259 -14.50 15.10 -6.13
C LYS A 259 -14.90 13.63 -5.93
N PRO A 260 -16.20 13.34 -5.71
CA PRO A 260 -16.74 11.99 -5.76
C PRO A 260 -16.94 11.57 -7.23
N ALA A 261 -15.89 11.06 -7.89
CA ALA A 261 -15.86 10.85 -9.34
C ALA A 261 -15.53 9.41 -9.77
N SER A 262 -15.18 8.50 -8.84
CA SER A 262 -14.82 7.11 -9.16
C SER A 262 -15.97 6.11 -8.96
N ASN A 263 -15.73 4.86 -9.36
CA ASN A 263 -16.65 3.74 -9.10
C ASN A 263 -16.31 3.01 -7.77
N GLY A 264 -15.84 3.75 -6.75
CA GLY A 264 -15.54 3.22 -5.42
C GLY A 264 -14.05 3.23 -5.06
N CYS A 265 -13.16 3.22 -6.03
CA CYS A 265 -11.72 3.27 -5.82
C CYS A 265 -11.25 4.66 -5.39
N ILE A 266 -10.07 4.71 -4.80
CA ILE A 266 -9.37 5.93 -4.39
C ILE A 266 -8.38 6.29 -5.49
N GLY A 267 -8.63 7.38 -6.19
CA GLY A 267 -7.75 7.85 -7.27
C GLY A 267 -6.80 8.94 -6.79
N THR A 268 -5.53 8.88 -7.21
CA THR A 268 -4.46 9.82 -6.86
C THR A 268 -3.80 10.40 -8.11
N LYS A 269 -2.90 11.37 -7.97
CA LYS A 269 -1.99 11.73 -9.09
C LYS A 269 -1.06 10.55 -9.41
N GLU A 270 -0.54 10.51 -10.61
CA GLU A 270 0.43 9.50 -11.03
C GLU A 270 1.70 9.54 -10.17
N ALA A 271 2.23 10.74 -9.93
CA ALA A 271 3.39 10.95 -9.06
C ALA A 271 3.15 10.50 -7.62
N ASP A 272 1.96 10.79 -7.08
CA ASP A 272 1.60 10.46 -5.70
C ASP A 272 1.43 8.94 -5.52
N ALA A 273 0.90 8.27 -6.54
CA ALA A 273 0.75 6.80 -6.54
C ALA A 273 2.08 6.07 -6.37
N TRP A 274 3.17 6.56 -6.97
CA TRP A 274 4.51 6.01 -6.77
C TRP A 274 5.00 6.15 -5.33
N VAL A 275 4.77 7.32 -4.71
CA VAL A 275 5.12 7.53 -3.29
C VAL A 275 4.31 6.59 -2.41
N ILE A 276 2.98 6.55 -2.59
CA ILE A 276 2.11 5.70 -1.79
C ILE A 276 2.55 4.23 -1.92
N TYR A 277 2.88 3.76 -3.12
CA TYR A 277 3.34 2.40 -3.35
C TYR A 277 4.58 2.06 -2.52
N TYR A 278 5.63 2.89 -2.55
CA TYR A 278 6.88 2.61 -1.85
C TYR A 278 6.85 2.87 -0.35
N TYR A 279 5.89 3.67 0.13
CA TYR A 279 5.65 3.88 1.56
C TYR A 279 4.63 2.91 2.15
N ALA A 280 3.90 2.17 1.33
CA ALA A 280 2.85 1.25 1.73
C ALA A 280 3.14 -0.20 1.30
N PRO A 281 4.17 -0.88 1.84
CA PRO A 281 4.37 -2.31 1.60
C PRO A 281 3.15 -3.14 2.04
N ILE A 282 3.11 -4.40 1.64
CA ILE A 282 2.07 -5.34 2.08
C ILE A 282 2.01 -5.36 3.62
N ASN A 283 0.81 -5.41 4.17
CA ASN A 283 0.44 -5.30 5.58
C ASN A 283 0.51 -3.89 6.19
N THR A 284 0.86 -2.84 5.44
CA THR A 284 0.71 -1.46 5.91
C THR A 284 -0.71 -1.21 6.39
N LYS A 285 -0.86 -0.66 7.58
CA LYS A 285 -2.16 -0.34 8.19
C LYS A 285 -2.84 0.78 7.41
N ILE A 286 -4.16 0.67 7.23
CA ILE A 286 -4.96 1.69 6.58
C ILE A 286 -6.22 1.97 7.40
N ASN A 287 -6.57 3.25 7.52
CA ASN A 287 -7.82 3.74 8.09
C ASN A 287 -8.54 4.58 7.04
N VAL A 288 -9.71 4.15 6.62
CA VAL A 288 -10.59 4.90 5.71
C VAL A 288 -11.80 5.37 6.52
N ARG A 289 -11.87 6.66 6.78
CA ARG A 289 -12.89 7.27 7.63
C ARG A 289 -13.77 8.26 6.89
N TYR A 290 -14.88 8.61 7.51
CA TYR A 290 -15.85 9.58 7.00
C TYR A 290 -16.16 10.62 8.09
N ASN A 291 -15.17 11.44 8.44
CA ASN A 291 -15.32 12.46 9.47
C ASN A 291 -15.71 13.78 8.82
N LEU A 292 -16.87 14.30 9.20
CA LEU A 292 -17.41 15.56 8.70
C LEU A 292 -16.87 16.80 9.43
N THR A 293 -16.20 16.60 10.56
CA THR A 293 -15.53 17.67 11.30
C THR A 293 -14.06 17.31 11.43
N ILE A 294 -13.20 18.26 11.09
CA ILE A 294 -11.74 18.16 11.22
C ILE A 294 -11.22 19.38 11.97
N ASN A 295 -10.04 19.24 12.59
CA ASN A 295 -9.30 20.37 13.17
C ASN A 295 -8.32 20.93 12.13
N ASP A 296 -8.26 22.24 11.96
CA ASP A 296 -7.40 22.90 10.97
C ASP A 296 -5.93 23.03 11.39
N GLY A 297 -5.56 22.50 12.56
CA GLY A 297 -4.23 22.62 13.15
C GLY A 297 -4.04 23.88 14.02
N ASN A 298 -4.92 24.89 13.92
CA ASN A 298 -4.96 26.07 14.77
C ASN A 298 -5.95 25.91 15.94
N GLY A 299 -6.64 24.77 16.02
CA GLY A 299 -7.64 24.48 17.03
C GLY A 299 -9.07 24.79 16.60
N GLU A 300 -9.29 25.29 15.40
CA GLU A 300 -10.63 25.55 14.86
C GLU A 300 -11.22 24.28 14.20
N ASN A 301 -12.50 24.03 14.44
CA ASN A 301 -13.22 22.96 13.78
C ASN A 301 -13.76 23.43 12.42
N ILE A 302 -13.36 22.72 11.38
CA ILE A 302 -13.89 22.90 10.02
C ILE A 302 -14.94 21.82 9.77
N ASN A 303 -16.15 22.23 9.36
CA ASN A 303 -17.20 21.33 8.93
C ASN A 303 -17.09 21.06 7.42
N LEU A 304 -16.99 19.79 7.06
CA LEU A 304 -16.90 19.31 5.68
C LEU A 304 -18.29 19.00 5.11
N GLN A 305 -18.38 19.02 3.79
CA GLN A 305 -19.60 18.64 3.10
C GLN A 305 -19.89 17.14 3.27
N ASP A 306 -21.12 16.80 3.64
CA ASP A 306 -21.60 15.40 3.64
C ASP A 306 -21.90 14.94 2.20
N ILE A 307 -20.85 14.50 1.49
CA ILE A 307 -20.93 14.12 0.07
C ILE A 307 -21.74 12.83 -0.18
N TYR A 308 -21.91 11.99 0.84
CA TYR A 308 -22.71 10.76 0.76
C TYR A 308 -24.10 10.90 1.40
N GLN A 309 -24.40 12.07 1.96
CA GLN A 309 -25.68 12.41 2.61
C GLN A 309 -26.08 11.42 3.71
N TYR A 310 -25.11 10.92 4.47
CA TYR A 310 -25.38 9.98 5.56
C TYR A 310 -26.26 10.59 6.66
N ASN A 311 -26.12 11.89 6.94
CA ASN A 311 -26.95 12.58 7.93
C ASN A 311 -28.43 12.71 7.52
N LYS A 312 -28.76 12.59 6.20
CA LYS A 312 -30.15 12.60 5.73
C LYS A 312 -30.83 11.24 5.83
N LEU A 313 -30.06 10.17 6.04
CA LEU A 313 -30.60 8.80 6.16
C LEU A 313 -30.93 8.43 7.62
N THR A 314 -30.55 9.28 8.58
CA THR A 314 -30.75 9.07 10.02
C THR A 314 -31.93 9.89 10.60
N ASN A 315 -32.60 10.70 9.77
CA ASN A 315 -33.85 11.40 10.06
C ASN A 315 -34.98 10.81 9.24
#